data_71493326d37aca5da429d2686f7dfa98
#
_entry.id   71493326d37aca5da429d2686f7dfa98
#
_cell.length_a   1.000
_cell.length_b   1.000
_cell.length_c   1.000
_cell.angle_alpha   90.00
_cell.angle_beta   90.00
_cell.angle_gamma   90.00
#
_symmetry.space_group_name_H-M   'P 1'
#
loop_
_entity.id
_entity.type
_entity.pdbx_description
1 polymer ?
#
loop_
_entity_poly.entity_id
_entity_poly.type
_entity_poly.pdbx_seq_one_letter_code
_entity_poly.pdbx_strand_id
1 'polypeptide(L)'
;IRLIVVSDAEEILGIGDWGTNGVDISVGKLMVYTAAAGINPEQVLPVILDCGTNRQSLLDNPLYLGNHQKRVTGHDYDVFLNTFVETAERLFPKLYLHFEDFGRDHAAALLQKYNKTYPVFNDDIQGTGIIALAGILGGLDISREKLTDQVYMCFGAGTAGCGIAHRVYAEMVEQGLSPEEAKKRFYLVDKQGLLFDDTPNLTPEQREFTRNRDEFSNAHELTNLEAAVKAVNPTILVGTSTVPGAFTEDVVRHMAKTTKRPFIFPLSNPTKLAEAKAADLIEWTEGRGLIATGIPAEPVMYKGIMYYIGQANNALIYPGLGLGVMAAEAKLLTDEMISAAAHALGGIIDVTQPGAATLPPVDKLTEFSRTVAVAVAKEAVRTGQSDLSEEEVLHNVDALKWVPEYK
;
A
#
# COMPACT_ATOMS: atom_id res chain seq x y z
N ILE A 1 -13.44 -1.11 -22.93
CA ILE A 1 -12.86 -1.38 -21.61
C ILE A 1 -11.99 -0.19 -21.20
N ARG A 2 -12.07 0.25 -19.96
CA ARG A 2 -11.32 1.37 -19.41
C ARG A 2 -10.49 0.98 -18.17
N LEU A 3 -10.79 -0.17 -17.56
CA LEU A 3 -10.05 -0.71 -16.42
C LEU A 3 -9.86 -2.22 -16.61
N ILE A 4 -8.63 -2.67 -16.48
CA ILE A 4 -8.29 -4.08 -16.36
C ILE A 4 -7.62 -4.29 -15.01
N VAL A 5 -8.10 -5.27 -14.24
CA VAL A 5 -7.34 -5.85 -13.13
C VAL A 5 -6.76 -7.15 -13.61
N VAL A 6 -5.44 -7.23 -13.62
CA VAL A 6 -4.67 -8.38 -14.12
C VAL A 6 -3.79 -8.97 -13.04
N SER A 7 -3.75 -10.30 -12.99
CA SER A 7 -2.89 -11.07 -12.09
C SER A 7 -2.28 -12.26 -12.83
N ASP A 8 -1.12 -12.73 -12.40
CA ASP A 8 -0.62 -14.07 -12.71
C ASP A 8 -0.80 -15.05 -11.51
N ALA A 9 -1.33 -14.53 -10.41
CA ALA A 9 -1.68 -15.25 -9.18
C ALA A 9 -0.52 -16.07 -8.58
N GLU A 10 0.71 -15.54 -8.66
CA GLU A 10 1.89 -16.22 -8.11
C GLU A 10 1.98 -16.09 -6.59
N GLU A 11 1.69 -14.91 -6.03
CA GLU A 11 1.86 -14.63 -4.59
C GLU A 11 0.61 -14.00 -3.95
N ILE A 12 -0.52 -14.69 -4.00
CA ILE A 12 -1.75 -14.22 -3.34
C ILE A 12 -1.59 -14.32 -1.82
N LEU A 13 -1.86 -13.22 -1.11
CA LEU A 13 -1.78 -13.16 0.35
C LEU A 13 -2.64 -14.25 1.02
N GLY A 14 -2.00 -15.06 1.86
CA GLY A 14 -2.64 -16.15 2.60
C GLY A 14 -2.93 -17.42 1.79
N ILE A 15 -2.73 -17.38 0.46
CA ILE A 15 -3.00 -18.51 -0.47
C ILE A 15 -1.71 -18.97 -1.16
N GLY A 16 -0.86 -18.03 -1.61
CA GLY A 16 0.30 -18.28 -2.45
C GLY A 16 -0.09 -18.46 -3.91
N ASP A 17 0.66 -19.30 -4.63
CA ASP A 17 0.39 -19.61 -6.05
C ASP A 17 -0.96 -20.33 -6.21
N TRP A 18 -1.89 -19.70 -6.92
CA TRP A 18 -3.23 -20.23 -7.17
C TRP A 18 -3.52 -20.47 -8.65
N GLY A 19 -2.58 -20.16 -9.52
CA GLY A 19 -2.72 -20.32 -10.97
C GLY A 19 -3.94 -19.59 -11.50
N THR A 20 -4.64 -20.18 -12.49
CA THR A 20 -5.81 -19.56 -13.11
C THR A 20 -7.00 -19.37 -12.16
N ASN A 21 -7.05 -20.07 -11.02
CA ASN A 21 -8.07 -19.83 -9.99
C ASN A 21 -7.98 -18.40 -9.40
N GLY A 22 -6.82 -17.75 -9.53
CA GLY A 22 -6.60 -16.38 -9.10
C GLY A 22 -7.42 -15.34 -9.85
N VAL A 23 -8.14 -15.70 -10.92
CA VAL A 23 -9.10 -14.78 -11.58
C VAL A 23 -10.15 -14.25 -10.59
N ASP A 24 -10.50 -15.01 -9.56
CA ASP A 24 -11.44 -14.57 -8.52
C ASP A 24 -10.93 -13.35 -7.75
N ILE A 25 -9.62 -13.17 -7.64
CA ILE A 25 -9.02 -11.96 -7.05
C ILE A 25 -9.28 -10.75 -7.94
N SER A 26 -9.02 -10.85 -9.25
CA SER A 26 -9.29 -9.78 -10.21
C SER A 26 -10.78 -9.41 -10.24
N VAL A 27 -11.67 -10.40 -10.20
CA VAL A 27 -13.12 -10.20 -10.10
C VAL A 27 -13.47 -9.47 -8.81
N GLY A 28 -12.96 -9.92 -7.66
CA GLY A 28 -13.22 -9.31 -6.36
C GLY A 28 -12.79 -7.84 -6.31
N LYS A 29 -11.59 -7.53 -6.84
CA LYS A 29 -11.10 -6.13 -6.94
C LYS A 29 -12.05 -5.27 -7.80
N LEU A 30 -12.48 -5.75 -8.96
CA LEU A 30 -13.40 -5.02 -9.83
C LEU A 30 -14.79 -4.83 -9.21
N MET A 31 -15.27 -5.80 -8.42
CA MET A 31 -16.51 -5.63 -7.65
C MET A 31 -16.40 -4.46 -6.67
N VAL A 32 -15.25 -4.30 -6.01
CA VAL A 32 -15.02 -3.16 -5.10
C VAL A 32 -14.91 -1.85 -5.87
N TYR A 33 -14.24 -1.80 -7.03
CA TYR A 33 -14.25 -0.64 -7.92
C TYR A 33 -15.67 -0.20 -8.28
N THR A 34 -16.54 -1.14 -8.63
CA THR A 34 -17.95 -0.85 -8.95
C THR A 34 -18.72 -0.40 -7.72
N ALA A 35 -18.62 -1.11 -6.60
CA ALA A 35 -19.38 -0.82 -5.39
C ALA A 35 -18.96 0.49 -4.71
N ALA A 36 -17.66 0.76 -4.64
CA ALA A 36 -17.13 1.92 -3.93
C ALA A 36 -17.02 3.18 -4.80
N ALA A 37 -16.56 3.06 -6.03
CA ALA A 37 -16.34 4.20 -6.93
C ALA A 37 -17.42 4.34 -8.02
N GLY A 38 -18.33 3.38 -8.14
CA GLY A 38 -19.38 3.41 -9.16
C GLY A 38 -18.84 3.19 -10.58
N ILE A 39 -17.73 2.50 -10.75
CA ILE A 39 -17.20 2.20 -12.10
C ILE A 39 -18.12 1.20 -12.78
N ASN A 40 -18.56 1.53 -14.00
CA ASN A 40 -19.49 0.71 -14.78
C ASN A 40 -18.91 -0.69 -15.05
N PRO A 41 -19.57 -1.78 -14.62
CA PRO A 41 -19.10 -3.15 -14.84
C PRO A 41 -18.95 -3.53 -16.31
N GLU A 42 -19.62 -2.84 -17.25
CA GLU A 42 -19.44 -3.04 -18.70
C GLU A 42 -18.10 -2.48 -19.22
N GLN A 43 -17.43 -1.65 -18.44
CA GLN A 43 -16.14 -1.01 -18.81
C GLN A 43 -14.93 -1.66 -18.15
N VAL A 44 -15.12 -2.72 -17.39
CA VAL A 44 -14.05 -3.40 -16.65
C VAL A 44 -13.81 -4.82 -17.17
N LEU A 45 -12.59 -5.33 -17.00
CA LEU A 45 -12.22 -6.67 -17.44
C LEU A 45 -11.30 -7.33 -16.40
N PRO A 46 -11.71 -8.44 -15.75
CA PRO A 46 -10.81 -9.26 -14.97
C PRO A 46 -9.96 -10.12 -15.90
N VAL A 47 -8.65 -10.16 -15.66
CA VAL A 47 -7.71 -10.95 -16.45
C VAL A 47 -6.83 -11.79 -15.53
N ILE A 48 -6.65 -13.06 -15.87
CA ILE A 48 -5.64 -13.92 -15.32
C ILE A 48 -4.67 -14.36 -16.43
N LEU A 49 -3.38 -14.16 -16.18
CA LEU A 49 -2.32 -14.61 -17.09
C LEU A 49 -1.87 -16.00 -16.70
N ASP A 50 -2.22 -16.97 -17.51
CA ASP A 50 -1.86 -18.37 -17.26
C ASP A 50 -0.38 -18.62 -17.58
N CYS A 51 0.49 -18.27 -16.65
CA CYS A 51 1.92 -18.53 -16.72
C CYS A 51 2.31 -19.94 -16.24
N GLY A 52 1.34 -20.84 -16.02
CA GLY A 52 1.54 -22.10 -15.29
C GLY A 52 1.46 -21.91 -13.78
N THR A 53 1.78 -22.96 -13.02
CA THR A 53 1.77 -22.93 -11.55
C THR A 53 2.86 -23.80 -10.96
N ASN A 54 3.47 -23.33 -9.85
CA ASN A 54 4.42 -24.15 -9.08
C ASN A 54 3.74 -24.97 -7.97
N ARG A 55 2.41 -24.79 -7.80
CA ARG A 55 1.63 -25.51 -6.78
C ARG A 55 1.30 -26.92 -7.24
N GLN A 56 1.96 -27.92 -6.65
CA GLN A 56 1.83 -29.32 -7.05
C GLN A 56 0.38 -29.83 -6.98
N SER A 57 -0.38 -29.41 -5.96
CA SER A 57 -1.78 -29.81 -5.81
C SER A 57 -2.71 -29.34 -6.95
N LEU A 58 -2.34 -28.26 -7.66
CA LEU A 58 -3.05 -27.83 -8.87
C LEU A 58 -2.60 -28.61 -10.08
N LEU A 59 -1.30 -28.88 -10.22
CA LEU A 59 -0.77 -29.69 -11.33
C LEU A 59 -1.33 -31.12 -11.33
N ASP A 60 -1.58 -31.69 -10.15
CA ASP A 60 -2.11 -33.03 -9.97
C ASP A 60 -3.65 -33.11 -10.04
N ASN A 61 -4.33 -31.96 -10.03
CA ASN A 61 -5.79 -31.92 -10.04
C ASN A 61 -6.33 -31.95 -11.49
N PRO A 62 -7.00 -33.02 -11.92
CA PRO A 62 -7.52 -33.12 -13.28
C PRO A 62 -8.62 -32.13 -13.63
N LEU A 63 -9.20 -31.44 -12.62
CA LEU A 63 -10.22 -30.40 -12.81
C LEU A 63 -9.62 -28.98 -12.83
N TYR A 64 -8.30 -28.83 -12.68
CA TYR A 64 -7.64 -27.54 -12.82
C TYR A 64 -7.72 -27.08 -14.29
N LEU A 65 -8.23 -25.85 -14.52
CA LEU A 65 -8.49 -25.32 -15.86
C LEU A 65 -7.26 -24.67 -16.51
N GLY A 66 -6.21 -24.40 -15.72
CA GLY A 66 -4.99 -23.78 -16.23
C GLY A 66 -4.04 -24.79 -16.88
N ASN A 67 -2.95 -24.26 -17.41
CA ASN A 67 -1.88 -25.08 -17.97
C ASN A 67 -1.22 -25.97 -16.89
N HIS A 68 -1.22 -27.28 -17.09
CA HIS A 68 -0.60 -28.27 -16.20
C HIS A 68 0.92 -28.31 -16.37
N GLN A 69 1.57 -27.16 -16.19
CA GLN A 69 3.02 -27.00 -16.28
C GLN A 69 3.55 -26.05 -15.19
N LYS A 70 4.85 -26.18 -14.90
CA LYS A 70 5.55 -25.23 -14.03
C LYS A 70 5.49 -23.84 -14.63
N ARG A 71 5.57 -22.81 -13.77
CA ARG A 71 5.58 -21.43 -14.21
C ARG A 71 6.68 -21.16 -15.23
N VAL A 72 6.30 -20.45 -16.28
CA VAL A 72 7.21 -19.86 -17.26
C VAL A 72 7.99 -18.76 -16.55
N THR A 73 9.29 -18.67 -16.79
CA THR A 73 10.19 -17.69 -16.18
C THR A 73 11.14 -17.07 -17.21
N GLY A 74 11.83 -16.01 -16.82
CA GLY A 74 12.85 -15.36 -17.62
C GLY A 74 12.28 -14.74 -18.90
N HIS A 75 13.00 -14.85 -20.02
CA HIS A 75 12.68 -14.20 -21.28
C HIS A 75 11.26 -14.54 -21.79
N ASP A 76 10.82 -15.78 -21.71
CA ASP A 76 9.49 -16.16 -22.22
C ASP A 76 8.37 -15.54 -21.40
N TYR A 77 8.55 -15.42 -20.07
CA TYR A 77 7.65 -14.67 -19.19
C TYR A 77 7.61 -13.18 -19.60
N ASP A 78 8.77 -12.56 -19.77
CA ASP A 78 8.86 -11.14 -20.15
C ASP A 78 8.19 -10.84 -21.49
N VAL A 79 8.38 -11.73 -22.49
CA VAL A 79 7.73 -11.62 -23.81
C VAL A 79 6.21 -11.76 -23.68
N PHE A 80 5.73 -12.71 -22.89
CA PHE A 80 4.30 -12.93 -22.68
C PHE A 80 3.64 -11.72 -22.03
N LEU A 81 4.21 -11.21 -20.92
CA LEU A 81 3.72 -10.02 -20.21
C LEU A 81 3.74 -8.77 -21.11
N ASN A 82 4.83 -8.57 -21.85
CA ASN A 82 4.95 -7.43 -22.76
C ASN A 82 3.89 -7.48 -23.87
N THR A 83 3.68 -8.66 -24.45
CA THR A 83 2.66 -8.88 -25.47
C THR A 83 1.26 -8.57 -24.94
N PHE A 84 0.96 -8.99 -23.70
CA PHE A 84 -0.31 -8.67 -23.05
C PHE A 84 -0.49 -7.16 -22.87
N VAL A 85 0.47 -6.47 -22.23
CA VAL A 85 0.36 -5.04 -21.92
C VAL A 85 0.22 -4.21 -23.20
N GLU A 86 1.11 -4.39 -24.19
CA GLU A 86 1.07 -3.65 -25.46
C GLU A 86 -0.23 -3.91 -26.24
N THR A 87 -0.75 -5.15 -26.18
CA THR A 87 -2.01 -5.48 -26.85
C THR A 87 -3.20 -4.85 -26.14
N ALA A 88 -3.24 -4.89 -24.81
CA ALA A 88 -4.32 -4.28 -24.02
C ALA A 88 -4.39 -2.76 -24.26
N GLU A 89 -3.26 -2.07 -24.19
CA GLU A 89 -3.16 -0.63 -24.45
C GLU A 89 -3.55 -0.24 -25.88
N ARG A 90 -3.17 -1.05 -26.86
CA ARG A 90 -3.56 -0.84 -28.26
C ARG A 90 -5.06 -1.05 -28.50
N LEU A 91 -5.66 -2.03 -27.83
CA LEU A 91 -7.09 -2.33 -27.97
C LEU A 91 -7.97 -1.34 -27.20
N PHE A 92 -7.47 -0.79 -26.10
CA PHE A 92 -8.19 0.09 -25.19
C PHE A 92 -7.40 1.38 -24.91
N PRO A 93 -7.46 2.39 -25.81
CA PRO A 93 -6.57 3.58 -25.75
C PRO A 93 -6.71 4.47 -24.50
N LYS A 94 -7.74 4.26 -23.66
CA LYS A 94 -7.97 4.96 -22.39
C LYS A 94 -7.96 3.98 -21.22
N LEU A 95 -7.11 2.96 -21.31
CA LEU A 95 -7.00 1.92 -20.33
C LEU A 95 -6.26 2.43 -19.09
N TYR A 96 -6.79 2.09 -17.91
CA TYR A 96 -6.07 2.07 -16.66
C TYR A 96 -5.79 0.60 -16.28
N LEU A 97 -4.53 0.26 -16.09
CA LEU A 97 -4.09 -1.12 -15.86
C LEU A 97 -3.66 -1.33 -14.41
N HIS A 98 -4.37 -2.19 -13.70
CA HIS A 98 -4.12 -2.53 -12.31
C HIS A 98 -3.48 -3.93 -12.22
N PHE A 99 -2.23 -3.99 -11.75
CA PHE A 99 -1.50 -5.22 -11.45
C PHE A 99 -1.80 -5.68 -10.02
N GLU A 100 -2.08 -6.97 -9.84
CA GLU A 100 -2.45 -7.59 -8.56
C GLU A 100 -1.79 -8.95 -8.37
N ASP A 101 -1.24 -9.22 -7.19
CA ASP A 101 -0.71 -10.53 -6.76
C ASP A 101 0.35 -11.16 -7.69
N PHE A 102 1.17 -10.34 -8.33
CA PHE A 102 2.34 -10.81 -9.07
C PHE A 102 3.44 -11.25 -8.10
N GLY A 103 4.23 -12.25 -8.47
CA GLY A 103 5.37 -12.70 -7.69
C GLY A 103 6.33 -11.56 -7.37
N ARG A 104 6.92 -11.58 -6.15
CA ARG A 104 7.80 -10.50 -5.66
C ARG A 104 8.97 -10.20 -6.59
N ASP A 105 9.49 -11.20 -7.30
CA ASP A 105 10.60 -11.04 -8.23
C ASP A 105 10.18 -10.31 -9.52
N HIS A 106 8.88 -10.23 -9.80
CA HIS A 106 8.30 -9.63 -11.00
C HIS A 106 7.59 -8.31 -10.75
N ALA A 107 6.90 -8.17 -9.63
CA ALA A 107 6.00 -7.05 -9.36
C ALA A 107 6.67 -5.66 -9.51
N ALA A 108 7.83 -5.45 -8.87
CA ALA A 108 8.56 -4.19 -8.94
C ALA A 108 9.11 -3.92 -10.35
N ALA A 109 9.66 -4.95 -11.01
CA ALA A 109 10.20 -4.83 -12.36
C ALA A 109 9.12 -4.48 -13.39
N LEU A 110 7.92 -5.08 -13.29
CA LEU A 110 6.77 -4.75 -14.14
C LEU A 110 6.33 -3.31 -13.94
N LEU A 111 6.18 -2.88 -12.70
CA LEU A 111 5.81 -1.51 -12.39
C LEU A 111 6.83 -0.52 -12.97
N GLN A 112 8.13 -0.70 -12.73
CA GLN A 112 9.20 0.15 -13.25
C GLN A 112 9.26 0.18 -14.78
N LYS A 113 8.93 -0.93 -15.42
CA LYS A 113 8.95 -1.04 -16.89
C LYS A 113 7.85 -0.21 -17.53
N TYR A 114 6.63 -0.21 -16.97
CA TYR A 114 5.46 0.34 -17.65
C TYR A 114 4.99 1.70 -17.12
N ASN A 115 5.31 2.09 -15.86
CA ASN A 115 4.80 3.31 -15.23
C ASN A 115 5.24 4.63 -15.91
N LYS A 116 6.23 4.57 -16.81
CA LYS A 116 6.70 5.73 -17.60
C LYS A 116 6.06 5.82 -18.98
N THR A 117 5.25 4.83 -19.34
CA THR A 117 4.67 4.72 -20.68
C THR A 117 3.15 4.66 -20.63
N TYR A 118 2.58 4.04 -19.62
CA TYR A 118 1.14 3.79 -19.47
C TYR A 118 0.65 4.14 -18.06
N PRO A 119 -0.64 4.45 -17.89
CA PRO A 119 -1.24 4.65 -16.58
C PRO A 119 -1.44 3.29 -15.87
N VAL A 120 -0.38 2.79 -15.26
CA VAL A 120 -0.35 1.52 -14.55
C VAL A 120 -0.29 1.72 -13.04
N PHE A 121 -0.84 0.79 -12.30
CA PHE A 121 -0.86 0.75 -10.85
C PHE A 121 -0.59 -0.67 -10.36
N ASN A 122 0.20 -0.82 -9.32
CA ASN A 122 0.36 -2.08 -8.60
C ASN A 122 -0.12 -1.91 -7.16
N ASP A 123 -1.19 -2.63 -6.79
CA ASP A 123 -1.84 -2.47 -5.49
C ASP A 123 -0.97 -2.99 -4.33
N ASP A 124 -0.22 -4.07 -4.54
CA ASP A 124 0.63 -4.67 -3.50
C ASP A 124 1.78 -3.73 -3.09
N ILE A 125 2.31 -2.97 -4.06
CA ILE A 125 3.43 -2.04 -3.85
C ILE A 125 2.90 -0.63 -3.55
N GLN A 126 2.17 -0.04 -4.49
CA GLN A 126 1.74 1.35 -4.42
C GLN A 126 0.52 1.51 -3.50
N GLY A 127 -0.49 0.63 -3.60
CA GLY A 127 -1.70 0.69 -2.76
C GLY A 127 -1.36 0.57 -1.28
N THR A 128 -0.51 -0.38 -0.92
CA THR A 128 -0.03 -0.55 0.47
C THR A 128 0.78 0.67 0.94
N GLY A 129 1.60 1.25 0.07
CA GLY A 129 2.32 2.49 0.37
C GLY A 129 1.40 3.68 0.61
N ILE A 130 0.40 3.86 -0.26
CA ILE A 130 -0.56 4.96 -0.19
C ILE A 130 -1.40 4.88 1.08
N ILE A 131 -1.94 3.70 1.41
CA ILE A 131 -2.79 3.55 2.58
C ILE A 131 -2.03 3.75 3.89
N ALA A 132 -0.78 3.30 3.97
CA ALA A 132 0.08 3.55 5.12
C ALA A 132 0.41 5.04 5.26
N LEU A 133 0.76 5.71 4.16
CA LEU A 133 0.98 7.16 4.15
C LEU A 133 -0.28 7.93 4.57
N ALA A 134 -1.45 7.58 4.03
CA ALA A 134 -2.72 8.22 4.42
C ALA A 134 -2.98 8.09 5.93
N GLY A 135 -2.73 6.92 6.51
CA GLY A 135 -2.83 6.71 7.97
C GLY A 135 -1.83 7.53 8.76
N ILE A 136 -0.60 7.70 8.27
CA ILE A 136 0.41 8.57 8.88
C ILE A 136 -0.05 10.04 8.80
N LEU A 137 -0.48 10.51 7.64
CA LEU A 137 -0.97 11.88 7.45
C LEU A 137 -2.16 12.19 8.37
N GLY A 138 -3.14 11.29 8.44
CA GLY A 138 -4.26 11.42 9.37
C GLY A 138 -3.82 11.45 10.83
N GLY A 139 -2.85 10.64 11.22
CA GLY A 139 -2.26 10.68 12.56
C GLY A 139 -1.50 11.97 12.83
N LEU A 140 -0.82 12.55 11.83
CA LEU A 140 -0.14 13.85 11.95
C LEU A 140 -1.15 14.98 12.14
N ASP A 141 -2.30 14.93 11.48
CA ASP A 141 -3.39 15.87 11.72
C ASP A 141 -3.93 15.80 13.16
N ILE A 142 -4.00 14.58 13.73
CA ILE A 142 -4.37 14.39 15.14
C ILE A 142 -3.29 14.90 16.09
N SER A 143 -2.00 14.62 15.82
CA SER A 143 -0.88 15.00 16.69
C SER A 143 -0.42 16.45 16.54
N ARG A 144 -0.74 17.09 15.41
CA ARG A 144 -0.25 18.41 15.01
C ARG A 144 1.26 18.46 14.81
N GLU A 145 1.86 17.34 14.44
CA GLU A 145 3.28 17.20 14.14
C GLU A 145 3.52 17.23 12.61
N LYS A 146 4.78 17.37 12.19
CA LYS A 146 5.16 17.38 10.78
C LYS A 146 5.74 16.03 10.38
N LEU A 147 5.48 15.59 9.16
CA LEU A 147 6.08 14.37 8.61
C LEU A 147 7.61 14.48 8.56
N THR A 148 8.13 15.63 8.17
CA THR A 148 9.57 15.90 8.07
C THR A 148 10.34 15.81 9.39
N ASP A 149 9.65 15.82 10.53
CA ASP A 149 10.26 15.66 11.86
C ASP A 149 10.25 14.19 12.33
N GLN A 150 9.56 13.30 11.63
CA GLN A 150 9.39 11.92 12.02
C GLN A 150 10.62 11.06 11.69
N VAL A 151 10.81 10.01 12.48
CA VAL A 151 11.80 8.95 12.25
C VAL A 151 11.06 7.65 11.99
N TYR A 152 11.21 7.10 10.81
CA TYR A 152 10.49 5.95 10.31
C TYR A 152 11.31 4.66 10.50
N MET A 153 10.67 3.64 11.04
CA MET A 153 11.22 2.28 11.11
C MET A 153 10.20 1.28 10.55
N CYS A 154 10.69 0.38 9.69
CA CYS A 154 9.91 -0.76 9.21
C CYS A 154 10.49 -2.06 9.76
N PHE A 155 9.62 -2.95 10.25
CA PHE A 155 9.96 -4.33 10.58
C PHE A 155 9.31 -5.30 9.58
N GLY A 156 10.18 -5.98 8.80
CA GLY A 156 9.79 -6.77 7.64
C GLY A 156 10.07 -6.02 6.34
N ALA A 157 11.33 -5.95 5.93
CA ALA A 157 11.77 -5.22 4.74
C ALA A 157 11.56 -6.01 3.43
N GLY A 158 10.38 -6.62 3.27
CA GLY A 158 9.91 -7.23 2.03
C GLY A 158 9.34 -6.19 1.06
N THR A 159 8.66 -6.66 0.00
CA THR A 159 8.06 -5.80 -1.04
C THR A 159 7.15 -4.73 -0.46
N ALA A 160 6.21 -5.10 0.42
CA ALA A 160 5.29 -4.16 1.06
C ALA A 160 6.04 -3.18 1.97
N GLY A 161 6.95 -3.66 2.83
CA GLY A 161 7.70 -2.81 3.76
C GLY A 161 8.58 -1.79 3.06
N CYS A 162 9.30 -2.19 2.01
CA CYS A 162 10.10 -1.28 1.18
C CYS A 162 9.21 -0.30 0.40
N GLY A 163 8.07 -0.76 -0.13
CA GLY A 163 7.11 0.10 -0.84
C GLY A 163 6.54 1.21 0.04
N ILE A 164 6.19 0.88 1.31
CA ILE A 164 5.74 1.89 2.28
C ILE A 164 6.88 2.86 2.62
N ALA A 165 8.08 2.36 2.89
CA ALA A 165 9.25 3.20 3.18
C ALA A 165 9.53 4.18 2.04
N HIS A 166 9.53 3.70 0.80
CA HIS A 166 9.73 4.52 -0.39
C HIS A 166 8.64 5.60 -0.52
N ARG A 167 7.36 5.26 -0.31
CA ARG A 167 6.26 6.23 -0.41
C ARG A 167 6.35 7.33 0.66
N VAL A 168 6.65 6.96 1.91
CA VAL A 168 6.83 7.94 3.00
C VAL A 168 8.07 8.80 2.76
N TYR A 169 9.15 8.22 2.26
CA TYR A 169 10.36 8.93 1.86
C TYR A 169 10.09 9.96 0.75
N ALA A 170 9.42 9.56 -0.32
CA ALA A 170 9.06 10.45 -1.42
C ALA A 170 8.20 11.63 -0.91
N GLU A 171 7.25 11.37 -0.02
CA GLU A 171 6.43 12.41 0.61
C GLU A 171 7.27 13.38 1.46
N MET A 172 8.25 12.89 2.23
CA MET A 172 9.17 13.77 2.99
C MET A 172 9.98 14.69 2.07
N VAL A 173 10.38 14.19 0.90
CA VAL A 173 11.09 14.99 -0.11
C VAL A 173 10.15 16.02 -0.74
N GLU A 174 8.92 15.65 -1.09
CA GLU A 174 7.90 16.59 -1.58
C GLU A 174 7.61 17.70 -0.57
N GLN A 175 7.65 17.39 0.72
CA GLN A 175 7.47 18.37 1.81
C GLN A 175 8.74 19.18 2.12
N GLY A 176 9.80 19.04 1.33
CA GLY A 176 10.95 19.95 1.28
C GLY A 176 12.23 19.46 1.95
N LEU A 177 12.31 18.19 2.39
CA LEU A 177 13.61 17.63 2.76
C LEU A 177 14.45 17.33 1.50
N SER A 178 15.77 17.51 1.59
CA SER A 178 16.63 16.95 0.56
C SER A 178 16.59 15.42 0.60
N PRO A 179 16.85 14.73 -0.53
CA PRO A 179 16.91 13.27 -0.55
C PRO A 179 17.84 12.68 0.53
N GLU A 180 18.98 13.28 0.77
CA GLU A 180 19.96 12.85 1.77
C GLU A 180 19.45 13.03 3.20
N GLU A 181 18.74 14.13 3.49
CA GLU A 181 18.14 14.38 4.81
C GLU A 181 16.97 13.44 5.07
N ALA A 182 16.14 13.21 4.06
CA ALA A 182 15.04 12.27 4.15
C ALA A 182 15.54 10.85 4.44
N LYS A 183 16.54 10.35 3.69
CA LYS A 183 17.12 9.00 3.91
C LYS A 183 17.63 8.77 5.32
N LYS A 184 18.17 9.80 5.98
CA LYS A 184 18.65 9.72 7.37
C LYS A 184 17.52 9.42 8.38
N ARG A 185 16.26 9.54 7.99
CA ARG A 185 15.10 9.27 8.80
C ARG A 185 14.57 7.85 8.70
N PHE A 186 15.14 7.01 7.80
CA PHE A 186 14.62 5.69 7.49
C PHE A 186 15.52 4.57 8.00
N TYR A 187 14.90 3.58 8.63
CA TYR A 187 15.55 2.41 9.20
C TYR A 187 14.74 1.17 8.87
N LEU A 188 15.34 0.23 8.14
CA LEU A 188 14.72 -1.05 7.82
C LEU A 188 15.29 -2.14 8.70
N VAL A 189 14.42 -2.91 9.33
CA VAL A 189 14.76 -4.08 10.15
C VAL A 189 14.13 -5.32 9.53
N ASP A 190 14.91 -6.37 9.35
CA ASP A 190 14.43 -7.65 8.85
C ASP A 190 15.00 -8.79 9.72
N LYS A 191 14.89 -10.02 9.27
CA LYS A 191 15.40 -11.23 9.98
C LYS A 191 16.87 -11.13 10.39
N GLN A 192 17.67 -10.31 9.70
CA GLN A 192 19.10 -10.05 10.03
C GLN A 192 19.30 -8.95 11.08
N GLY A 193 18.22 -8.30 11.55
CA GLY A 193 18.27 -7.08 12.35
C GLY A 193 18.21 -5.82 11.50
N LEU A 194 18.79 -4.72 11.98
CA LEU A 194 18.88 -3.48 11.22
C LEU A 194 19.75 -3.70 9.96
N LEU A 195 19.24 -3.23 8.80
CA LEU A 195 19.92 -3.43 7.53
C LEU A 195 21.04 -2.39 7.34
N PHE A 196 22.26 -2.89 7.14
CA PHE A 196 23.45 -2.10 6.87
C PHE A 196 23.92 -2.27 5.43
N ASP A 197 24.78 -1.36 4.95
CA ASP A 197 25.32 -1.37 3.58
C ASP A 197 26.13 -2.62 3.27
N ASP A 198 26.74 -3.22 4.28
CA ASP A 198 27.51 -4.47 4.20
C ASP A 198 26.65 -5.74 4.38
N THR A 199 25.34 -5.61 4.62
CA THR A 199 24.45 -6.76 4.73
C THR A 199 24.37 -7.50 3.39
N PRO A 200 24.67 -8.82 3.37
CA PRO A 200 24.67 -9.58 2.12
C PRO A 200 23.27 -9.81 1.57
N ASN A 201 23.17 -10.02 0.26
CA ASN A 201 21.96 -10.46 -0.46
C ASN A 201 20.75 -9.53 -0.30
N LEU A 202 20.97 -8.23 -0.17
CA LEU A 202 19.91 -7.24 -0.15
C LEU A 202 19.38 -6.97 -1.56
N THR A 203 18.05 -6.78 -1.66
CA THR A 203 17.42 -6.29 -2.88
C THR A 203 17.76 -4.82 -3.14
N PRO A 204 17.60 -4.29 -4.37
CA PRO A 204 17.79 -2.87 -4.66
C PRO A 204 16.97 -1.96 -3.76
N GLU A 205 15.70 -2.32 -3.49
CA GLU A 205 14.76 -1.57 -2.65
C GLU A 205 15.21 -1.51 -1.19
N GLN A 206 15.77 -2.62 -0.66
CA GLN A 206 16.36 -2.65 0.67
C GLN A 206 17.62 -1.77 0.74
N ARG A 207 18.46 -1.81 -0.30
CA ARG A 207 19.70 -1.02 -0.36
C ARG A 207 19.46 0.48 -0.33
N GLU A 208 18.32 0.93 -0.79
CA GLU A 208 17.96 2.36 -0.77
C GLU A 208 18.00 2.95 0.64
N PHE A 209 17.66 2.16 1.66
CA PHE A 209 17.52 2.60 3.06
C PHE A 209 18.48 1.90 4.03
N THR A 210 19.57 1.31 3.55
CA THR A 210 20.61 0.78 4.42
C THR A 210 21.30 1.89 5.19
N ARG A 211 21.89 1.52 6.36
CA ARG A 211 22.63 2.44 7.24
C ARG A 211 24.09 2.08 7.25
N ASN A 212 24.95 3.05 7.55
CA ASN A 212 26.34 2.77 7.79
C ASN A 212 26.54 2.31 9.24
N ARG A 213 27.36 1.26 9.45
CA ARG A 213 27.65 0.74 10.79
C ARG A 213 28.31 1.77 11.69
N ASP A 214 29.10 2.67 11.13
CA ASP A 214 29.80 3.72 11.88
C ASP A 214 28.88 4.75 12.52
N GLU A 215 27.58 4.75 12.14
CA GLU A 215 26.55 5.57 12.79
C GLU A 215 26.20 5.06 14.20
N PHE A 216 26.56 3.81 14.54
CA PHE A 216 26.18 3.14 15.78
C PHE A 216 27.40 2.56 16.50
N SER A 217 27.64 2.99 17.72
CA SER A 217 28.71 2.43 18.56
C SER A 217 28.55 0.93 18.89
N ASN A 218 27.29 0.44 18.81
CA ASN A 218 26.89 -0.94 19.10
C ASN A 218 26.23 -1.62 17.88
N ALA A 219 26.64 -1.29 16.65
CA ALA A 219 26.06 -1.83 15.41
C ALA A 219 25.95 -3.37 15.39
N HIS A 220 26.89 -4.08 16.04
CA HIS A 220 26.91 -5.54 16.12
C HIS A 220 25.78 -6.12 17.01
N GLU A 221 25.15 -5.31 17.87
CA GLU A 221 24.07 -5.71 18.75
C GLU A 221 22.69 -5.50 18.09
N LEU A 222 22.60 -4.74 17.00
CA LEU A 222 21.34 -4.37 16.35
C LEU A 222 20.79 -5.51 15.48
N THR A 223 20.71 -6.71 16.05
CA THR A 223 20.34 -7.95 15.37
C THR A 223 18.86 -8.30 15.45
N ASN A 224 18.06 -7.47 16.09
CA ASN A 224 16.62 -7.65 16.26
C ASN A 224 15.90 -6.30 16.39
N LEU A 225 14.56 -6.34 16.33
CA LEU A 225 13.71 -5.14 16.37
C LEU A 225 13.90 -4.35 17.68
N GLU A 226 13.93 -5.02 18.84
CA GLU A 226 13.99 -4.34 20.14
C GLU A 226 15.29 -3.54 20.29
N ALA A 227 16.43 -4.14 19.92
CA ALA A 227 17.71 -3.47 19.94
C ALA A 227 17.74 -2.26 18.98
N ALA A 228 17.20 -2.43 17.77
CA ALA A 228 17.10 -1.36 16.77
C ALA A 228 16.20 -0.20 17.27
N VAL A 229 15.01 -0.49 17.82
CA VAL A 229 14.11 0.53 18.37
C VAL A 229 14.76 1.32 19.50
N LYS A 230 15.47 0.65 20.40
CA LYS A 230 16.19 1.32 21.50
C LYS A 230 17.34 2.21 21.04
N ALA A 231 18.04 1.81 19.97
CA ALA A 231 19.14 2.59 19.43
C ALA A 231 18.68 3.80 18.60
N VAL A 232 17.58 3.65 17.84
CA VAL A 232 17.10 4.65 16.87
C VAL A 232 16.07 5.60 17.48
N ASN A 233 15.24 5.14 18.43
CA ASN A 233 14.08 5.86 18.96
C ASN A 233 13.12 6.31 17.83
N PRO A 234 12.55 5.39 17.03
CA PRO A 234 11.65 5.75 15.93
C PRO A 234 10.36 6.39 16.49
N THR A 235 9.79 7.31 15.72
CA THR A 235 8.47 7.90 16.01
C THR A 235 7.36 7.18 15.26
N ILE A 236 7.70 6.52 14.14
CA ILE A 236 6.80 5.70 13.32
C ILE A 236 7.40 4.28 13.26
N LEU A 237 6.62 3.28 13.66
CA LEU A 237 6.94 1.86 13.52
C LEU A 237 5.88 1.16 12.68
N VAL A 238 6.29 0.63 11.53
CA VAL A 238 5.43 -0.13 10.62
C VAL A 238 5.86 -1.59 10.60
N GLY A 239 4.92 -2.50 10.74
CA GLY A 239 5.12 -3.95 10.69
C GLY A 239 4.52 -4.59 9.46
N THR A 240 5.37 -5.26 8.68
CA THR A 240 5.01 -6.08 7.51
C THR A 240 5.79 -7.40 7.54
N SER A 241 6.11 -7.85 8.76
CA SER A 241 7.05 -8.95 9.02
C SER A 241 6.43 -10.34 8.98
N THR A 242 5.10 -10.42 9.13
CA THR A 242 4.37 -11.68 9.37
C THR A 242 4.83 -12.43 10.63
N VAL A 243 5.50 -11.75 11.58
CA VAL A 243 5.97 -12.31 12.84
C VAL A 243 4.99 -11.94 13.96
N PRO A 244 4.17 -12.89 14.44
CA PRO A 244 3.15 -12.61 15.44
C PRO A 244 3.73 -12.07 16.73
N GLY A 245 3.13 -10.97 17.26
CA GLY A 245 3.53 -10.40 18.54
C GLY A 245 4.92 -9.76 18.56
N ALA A 246 5.52 -9.47 17.40
CA ALA A 246 6.85 -8.87 17.31
C ALA A 246 6.93 -7.47 17.96
N PHE A 247 5.81 -6.73 17.96
CA PHE A 247 5.71 -5.46 18.69
C PHE A 247 5.39 -5.74 20.16
N THR A 248 6.42 -6.13 20.90
CA THR A 248 6.30 -6.49 22.31
C THR A 248 5.97 -5.27 23.19
N GLU A 249 5.50 -5.52 24.42
CA GLU A 249 5.25 -4.46 25.39
C GLU A 249 6.47 -3.57 25.61
N ASP A 250 7.68 -4.17 25.71
CA ASP A 250 8.93 -3.43 25.91
C ASP A 250 9.24 -2.49 24.73
N VAL A 251 9.07 -2.95 23.51
CA VAL A 251 9.24 -2.14 22.28
C VAL A 251 8.27 -0.96 22.30
N VAL A 252 6.99 -1.22 22.54
CA VAL A 252 5.93 -0.19 22.49
C VAL A 252 6.05 0.81 23.63
N ARG A 253 6.32 0.35 24.85
CA ARG A 253 6.55 1.24 26.01
C ARG A 253 7.80 2.08 25.81
N HIS A 254 8.85 1.55 25.19
CA HIS A 254 10.04 2.34 24.87
C HIS A 254 9.68 3.48 23.91
N MET A 255 8.96 3.20 22.83
CA MET A 255 8.48 4.24 21.90
C MET A 255 7.59 5.28 22.61
N ALA A 256 6.67 4.84 23.47
CA ALA A 256 5.79 5.73 24.24
C ALA A 256 6.54 6.59 25.26
N LYS A 257 7.71 6.16 25.70
CA LYS A 257 8.59 6.93 26.60
C LYS A 257 9.39 8.01 25.84
N THR A 258 9.81 7.72 24.63
CA THR A 258 10.68 8.60 23.82
C THR A 258 9.89 9.52 22.88
N THR A 259 8.63 9.16 22.56
CA THR A 259 7.77 9.85 21.61
C THR A 259 6.43 10.20 22.25
N LYS A 260 5.97 11.46 22.08
CA LYS A 260 4.71 11.93 22.66
C LYS A 260 3.50 11.18 22.10
N ARG A 261 3.43 11.04 20.81
CA ARG A 261 2.38 10.38 20.04
C ARG A 261 3.01 9.38 19.05
N PRO A 262 3.42 8.18 19.49
CA PRO A 262 4.04 7.21 18.61
C PRO A 262 3.04 6.64 17.59
N PHE A 263 3.46 6.53 16.33
CA PHE A 263 2.73 5.82 15.28
C PHE A 263 3.14 4.35 15.32
N ILE A 264 2.18 3.45 15.46
CA ILE A 264 2.44 2.01 15.52
C ILE A 264 1.45 1.28 14.63
N PHE A 265 1.91 0.80 13.50
CA PHE A 265 1.11 0.20 12.43
C PHE A 265 1.48 -1.27 12.21
N PRO A 266 0.88 -2.22 12.96
CA PRO A 266 1.01 -3.65 12.69
C PRO A 266 0.14 -4.01 11.48
N LEU A 267 0.75 -4.09 10.29
CA LEU A 267 0.01 -4.25 9.04
C LEU A 267 -0.05 -5.68 8.52
N SER A 268 0.67 -6.62 9.13
CA SER A 268 0.61 -8.02 8.71
C SER A 268 -0.77 -8.64 8.88
N ASN A 269 -1.20 -9.39 7.89
CA ASN A 269 -2.44 -10.18 7.87
C ASN A 269 -2.18 -11.62 7.42
N PRO A 270 -3.04 -12.59 7.72
CA PRO A 270 -4.24 -12.49 8.55
C PRO A 270 -3.94 -12.30 10.07
N THR A 271 -4.98 -12.22 10.89
CA THR A 271 -4.90 -11.93 12.34
C THR A 271 -3.82 -12.73 13.10
N LYS A 272 -3.61 -14.00 12.73
CA LYS A 272 -2.60 -14.86 13.36
C LYS A 272 -1.15 -14.43 13.07
N LEU A 273 -0.92 -13.52 12.13
CA LEU A 273 0.41 -13.03 11.73
C LEU A 273 0.64 -11.57 12.15
N ALA A 274 -0.35 -10.92 12.77
CA ALA A 274 -0.25 -9.52 13.18
C ALA A 274 0.83 -9.32 14.26
N GLU A 275 1.64 -8.29 14.11
CA GLU A 275 2.75 -7.94 15.01
C GLU A 275 2.27 -7.55 16.41
N ALA A 276 1.05 -7.01 16.55
CA ALA A 276 0.42 -6.71 17.83
C ALA A 276 -1.11 -6.60 17.69
N LYS A 277 -1.81 -6.64 18.82
CA LYS A 277 -3.23 -6.33 18.90
C LYS A 277 -3.43 -4.86 19.22
N ALA A 278 -4.44 -4.23 18.63
CA ALA A 278 -4.74 -2.81 18.85
C ALA A 278 -5.01 -2.49 20.33
N ALA A 279 -5.70 -3.37 21.06
CA ALA A 279 -5.99 -3.17 22.48
C ALA A 279 -4.72 -3.07 23.33
N ASP A 280 -3.75 -3.95 23.08
CA ASP A 280 -2.47 -3.95 23.77
C ASP A 280 -1.69 -2.64 23.47
N LEU A 281 -1.69 -2.21 22.22
CA LEU A 281 -1.03 -0.97 21.79
C LEU A 281 -1.63 0.27 22.45
N ILE A 282 -2.97 0.35 22.56
CA ILE A 282 -3.64 1.45 23.28
C ILE A 282 -3.25 1.46 24.76
N GLU A 283 -3.24 0.28 25.41
CA GLU A 283 -2.86 0.15 26.82
C GLU A 283 -1.39 0.53 27.04
N TRP A 284 -0.46 -0.06 26.29
CA TRP A 284 0.99 0.14 26.47
C TRP A 284 1.46 1.55 26.13
N THR A 285 0.72 2.26 25.26
CA THR A 285 0.96 3.68 24.96
C THR A 285 0.15 4.64 25.84
N GLU A 286 -0.63 4.13 26.78
CA GLU A 286 -1.50 4.92 27.66
C GLU A 286 -2.51 5.80 26.88
N GLY A 287 -3.02 5.29 25.75
CA GLY A 287 -3.94 6.00 24.85
C GLY A 287 -3.28 7.06 23.98
N ARG A 288 -1.95 7.17 23.96
CA ARG A 288 -1.22 8.16 23.15
C ARG A 288 -0.86 7.66 21.77
N GLY A 289 -0.87 6.35 21.54
CA GLY A 289 -0.54 5.74 20.27
C GLY A 289 -1.48 6.17 19.14
N LEU A 290 -0.93 6.42 17.97
CA LEU A 290 -1.63 6.59 16.70
C LEU A 290 -1.53 5.26 15.95
N ILE A 291 -2.66 4.54 15.86
CA ILE A 291 -2.67 3.13 15.50
C ILE A 291 -3.50 2.90 14.25
N ALA A 292 -2.93 2.17 13.29
CA ALA A 292 -3.64 1.53 12.21
C ALA A 292 -3.23 0.05 12.12
N THR A 293 -4.14 -0.82 11.74
CA THR A 293 -3.90 -2.26 11.65
C THR A 293 -4.21 -2.78 10.25
N GLY A 294 -3.50 -3.81 9.79
CA GLY A 294 -3.79 -4.47 8.50
C GLY A 294 -5.06 -5.32 8.53
N ILE A 295 -5.54 -5.67 9.72
CA ILE A 295 -6.75 -6.46 9.97
C ILE A 295 -7.84 -5.59 10.60
N PRO A 296 -9.13 -5.96 10.49
CA PRO A 296 -10.20 -5.31 11.24
C PRO A 296 -9.92 -5.39 12.76
N ALA A 297 -10.16 -4.31 13.47
CA ALA A 297 -10.04 -4.24 14.92
C ALA A 297 -11.27 -3.56 15.53
N GLU A 298 -11.76 -4.12 16.62
CA GLU A 298 -12.84 -3.52 17.39
C GLU A 298 -12.37 -2.23 18.07
N PRO A 299 -13.25 -1.24 18.26
CA PRO A 299 -12.95 -0.07 19.07
C PRO A 299 -12.51 -0.46 20.50
N VAL A 300 -11.53 0.27 21.03
CA VAL A 300 -10.93 -0.03 22.34
C VAL A 300 -11.34 1.03 23.35
N MET A 301 -12.01 0.61 24.44
CA MET A 301 -12.30 1.48 25.58
C MET A 301 -11.08 1.56 26.50
N TYR A 302 -10.52 2.75 26.68
CA TYR A 302 -9.41 2.99 27.61
C TYR A 302 -9.60 4.31 28.37
N LYS A 303 -9.59 4.24 29.71
CA LYS A 303 -9.76 5.40 30.61
C LYS A 303 -10.95 6.31 30.26
N GLY A 304 -12.07 5.73 29.86
CA GLY A 304 -13.30 6.46 29.52
C GLY A 304 -13.35 7.06 28.12
N ILE A 305 -12.33 6.83 27.29
CA ILE A 305 -12.29 7.24 25.89
C ILE A 305 -12.41 5.99 25.00
N MET A 306 -13.28 6.06 23.99
CA MET A 306 -13.38 5.05 22.94
C MET A 306 -12.38 5.38 21.83
N TYR A 307 -11.41 4.50 21.64
CA TYR A 307 -10.43 4.60 20.54
C TYR A 307 -10.90 3.80 19.34
N TYR A 308 -11.09 4.47 18.23
CA TYR A 308 -11.38 3.83 16.95
C TYR A 308 -10.07 3.50 16.24
N ILE A 309 -10.00 2.30 15.67
CA ILE A 309 -8.77 1.81 15.05
C ILE A 309 -8.94 1.85 13.54
N GLY A 310 -8.04 2.57 12.86
CA GLY A 310 -8.01 2.60 11.40
C GLY A 310 -7.56 1.25 10.84
N GLN A 311 -8.27 0.73 9.85
CA GLN A 311 -7.82 -0.42 9.08
C GLN A 311 -7.07 0.07 7.84
N ALA A 312 -5.80 -0.28 7.71
CA ALA A 312 -5.02 -0.04 6.50
C ALA A 312 -5.41 -1.07 5.43
N ASN A 313 -6.55 -0.84 4.80
CA ASN A 313 -7.11 -1.67 3.74
C ASN A 313 -7.02 -0.91 2.42
N ASN A 314 -6.37 -1.49 1.42
CA ASN A 314 -6.18 -0.86 0.11
C ASN A 314 -7.53 -0.51 -0.57
N ALA A 315 -8.63 -1.19 -0.21
CA ALA A 315 -9.97 -0.84 -0.69
C ALA A 315 -10.39 0.60 -0.36
N LEU A 316 -9.79 1.23 0.66
CA LEU A 316 -10.01 2.65 0.96
C LEU A 316 -9.45 3.59 -0.12
N ILE A 317 -8.49 3.14 -0.91
CA ILE A 317 -7.75 4.02 -1.82
C ILE A 317 -7.91 3.67 -3.31
N TYR A 318 -7.72 2.39 -3.70
CA TYR A 318 -7.62 2.06 -5.13
C TYR A 318 -8.90 2.37 -5.93
N PRO A 319 -10.14 2.27 -5.41
CA PRO A 319 -11.32 2.61 -6.20
C PRO A 319 -11.38 4.09 -6.58
N GLY A 320 -11.13 4.97 -5.61
CA GLY A 320 -11.08 6.42 -5.83
C GLY A 320 -9.91 6.83 -6.72
N LEU A 321 -8.73 6.24 -6.50
CA LEU A 321 -7.54 6.46 -7.34
C LEU A 321 -7.84 6.12 -8.80
N GLY A 322 -8.38 4.91 -9.07
CA GLY A 322 -8.70 4.49 -10.43
C GLY A 322 -9.78 5.34 -11.07
N LEU A 323 -10.85 5.70 -10.33
CA LEU A 323 -11.86 6.63 -10.84
C LEU A 323 -11.24 7.98 -11.23
N GLY A 324 -10.34 8.52 -10.41
CA GLY A 324 -9.64 9.79 -10.69
C GLY A 324 -8.78 9.72 -11.95
N VAL A 325 -8.00 8.65 -12.11
CA VAL A 325 -7.19 8.39 -13.31
C VAL A 325 -8.07 8.28 -14.55
N MET A 326 -9.18 7.52 -14.47
CA MET A 326 -10.13 7.35 -15.58
C MET A 326 -10.85 8.65 -15.93
N ALA A 327 -11.29 9.44 -14.93
CA ALA A 327 -12.00 10.70 -15.14
C ALA A 327 -11.10 11.76 -15.77
N ALA A 328 -9.82 11.78 -15.40
CA ALA A 328 -8.83 12.66 -15.99
C ALA A 328 -8.33 12.19 -17.37
N GLU A 329 -8.65 10.97 -17.78
CA GLU A 329 -8.00 10.33 -18.95
C GLU A 329 -6.48 10.47 -18.84
N ALA A 330 -5.94 10.21 -17.66
CA ALA A 330 -4.56 10.49 -17.35
C ALA A 330 -3.60 9.67 -18.22
N LYS A 331 -2.56 10.32 -18.72
CA LYS A 331 -1.51 9.68 -19.55
C LYS A 331 -0.65 8.72 -18.74
N LEU A 332 -0.36 9.10 -17.50
CA LEU A 332 0.40 8.31 -16.51
C LEU A 332 -0.24 8.47 -15.13
N LEU A 333 0.05 7.53 -14.25
CA LEU A 333 -0.18 7.68 -12.82
C LEU A 333 1.15 8.10 -12.17
N THR A 334 1.25 9.35 -11.73
CA THR A 334 2.47 9.93 -11.17
C THR A 334 2.51 9.87 -9.65
N ASP A 335 3.68 10.11 -9.07
CA ASP A 335 3.86 10.17 -7.61
C ASP A 335 3.06 11.31 -6.97
N GLU A 336 2.92 12.44 -7.66
CA GLU A 336 2.10 13.56 -7.19
C GLU A 336 0.61 13.19 -7.13
N MET A 337 0.10 12.46 -8.12
CA MET A 337 -1.28 11.95 -8.10
C MET A 337 -1.50 10.95 -6.96
N ILE A 338 -0.51 10.10 -6.70
CA ILE A 338 -0.50 9.15 -5.58
C ILE A 338 -0.48 9.88 -4.24
N SER A 339 0.36 10.90 -4.10
CA SER A 339 0.41 11.78 -2.92
C SER A 339 -0.93 12.48 -2.69
N ALA A 340 -1.53 13.05 -3.74
CA ALA A 340 -2.86 13.67 -3.66
C ALA A 340 -3.93 12.71 -3.15
N ALA A 341 -3.89 11.43 -3.57
CA ALA A 341 -4.81 10.40 -3.08
C ALA A 341 -4.62 10.14 -1.57
N ALA A 342 -3.37 10.02 -1.11
CA ALA A 342 -3.06 9.80 0.31
C ALA A 342 -3.50 10.98 1.18
N HIS A 343 -3.23 12.21 0.76
CA HIS A 343 -3.67 13.44 1.45
C HIS A 343 -5.19 13.55 1.51
N ALA A 344 -5.88 13.26 0.40
CA ALA A 344 -7.33 13.30 0.35
C ALA A 344 -7.97 12.30 1.32
N LEU A 345 -7.44 11.08 1.41
CA LEU A 345 -7.94 10.06 2.34
C LEU A 345 -7.60 10.39 3.79
N GLY A 346 -6.35 10.77 4.08
CA GLY A 346 -5.90 11.14 5.42
C GLY A 346 -6.62 12.36 5.98
N GLY A 347 -7.01 13.31 5.14
CA GLY A 347 -7.74 14.53 5.52
C GLY A 347 -9.24 14.36 5.80
N ILE A 348 -9.81 13.16 5.59
CA ILE A 348 -11.26 12.92 5.83
C ILE A 348 -11.60 12.80 7.33
N ILE A 349 -10.61 12.51 8.18
CA ILE A 349 -10.83 12.17 9.59
C ILE A 349 -11.31 13.40 10.39
N ASP A 350 -12.25 13.19 11.32
CA ASP A 350 -12.60 14.21 12.31
C ASP A 350 -11.59 14.19 13.48
N VAL A 351 -10.56 15.01 13.36
CA VAL A 351 -9.49 15.14 14.35
C VAL A 351 -9.91 15.77 15.68
N THR A 352 -11.13 16.29 15.76
CA THR A 352 -11.66 16.92 16.99
C THR A 352 -12.16 15.91 18.00
N GLN A 353 -12.43 14.67 17.56
CA GLN A 353 -12.95 13.61 18.41
C GLN A 353 -11.82 12.94 19.22
N PRO A 354 -11.93 12.86 20.55
CA PRO A 354 -11.02 12.04 21.35
C PRO A 354 -11.07 10.57 20.88
N GLY A 355 -9.92 9.96 20.70
CA GLY A 355 -9.84 8.57 20.21
C GLY A 355 -10.13 8.38 18.72
N ALA A 356 -10.08 9.45 17.92
CA ALA A 356 -10.23 9.38 16.46
C ALA A 356 -9.23 8.39 15.83
N ALA A 357 -9.72 7.62 14.85
CA ALA A 357 -8.88 6.73 14.06
C ALA A 357 -7.98 7.54 13.10
N THR A 358 -6.84 6.97 12.73
CA THR A 358 -5.90 7.56 11.76
C THR A 358 -6.34 7.39 10.30
N LEU A 359 -7.32 6.54 10.06
CA LEU A 359 -7.94 6.26 8.76
C LEU A 359 -9.46 6.22 8.90
N PRO A 360 -10.21 6.59 7.86
CA PRO A 360 -11.66 6.48 7.86
C PRO A 360 -12.14 5.02 7.90
N PRO A 361 -13.38 4.77 8.35
CA PRO A 361 -13.92 3.42 8.43
C PRO A 361 -14.25 2.86 7.04
N VAL A 362 -14.04 1.55 6.87
CA VAL A 362 -14.21 0.85 5.57
C VAL A 362 -15.68 0.83 5.09
N ASP A 363 -16.64 0.94 5.98
CA ASP A 363 -18.08 0.92 5.64
C ASP A 363 -18.59 2.17 4.87
N LYS A 364 -17.74 3.21 4.75
CA LYS A 364 -18.05 4.46 4.02
C LYS A 364 -17.29 4.62 2.70
N LEU A 365 -16.84 3.54 2.10
CA LEU A 365 -16.01 3.53 0.89
C LEU A 365 -16.57 4.40 -0.26
N THR A 366 -17.87 4.38 -0.49
CA THR A 366 -18.53 5.15 -1.58
C THR A 366 -18.34 6.66 -1.41
N GLU A 367 -18.40 7.14 -0.16
CA GLU A 367 -18.20 8.56 0.16
C GLU A 367 -16.75 8.97 -0.06
N PHE A 368 -15.81 8.16 0.42
CA PHE A 368 -14.37 8.45 0.35
C PHE A 368 -13.80 8.32 -1.06
N SER A 369 -14.27 7.35 -1.84
CA SER A 369 -13.81 7.13 -3.20
C SER A 369 -13.98 8.36 -4.08
N ARG A 370 -15.10 9.10 -3.94
CA ARG A 370 -15.30 10.34 -4.69
C ARG A 370 -14.29 11.43 -4.27
N THR A 371 -14.04 11.58 -2.98
CA THR A 371 -13.08 12.58 -2.46
C THR A 371 -11.67 12.31 -2.99
N VAL A 372 -11.24 11.06 -2.96
CA VAL A 372 -9.96 10.63 -3.52
C VAL A 372 -9.92 10.85 -5.04
N ALA A 373 -10.97 10.46 -5.77
CA ALA A 373 -11.03 10.62 -7.22
C ALA A 373 -10.92 12.09 -7.66
N VAL A 374 -11.59 13.00 -6.98
CA VAL A 374 -11.50 14.44 -7.23
C VAL A 374 -10.08 14.96 -7.03
N ALA A 375 -9.41 14.56 -5.95
CA ALA A 375 -8.03 15.00 -5.68
C ALA A 375 -7.07 14.50 -6.75
N VAL A 376 -7.16 13.21 -7.12
CA VAL A 376 -6.33 12.60 -8.16
C VAL A 376 -6.56 13.24 -9.52
N ALA A 377 -7.82 13.47 -9.91
CA ALA A 377 -8.16 14.06 -11.20
C ALA A 377 -7.66 15.50 -11.33
N LYS A 378 -7.81 16.32 -10.28
CA LYS A 378 -7.27 17.69 -10.23
C LYS A 378 -5.75 17.69 -10.34
N GLU A 379 -5.09 16.78 -9.65
CA GLU A 379 -3.64 16.66 -9.67
C GLU A 379 -3.12 16.23 -11.05
N ALA A 380 -3.85 15.34 -11.76
CA ALA A 380 -3.54 14.98 -13.13
C ALA A 380 -3.57 16.20 -14.07
N VAL A 381 -4.54 17.10 -13.90
CA VAL A 381 -4.60 18.37 -14.67
C VAL A 381 -3.42 19.28 -14.30
N ARG A 382 -3.19 19.47 -12.99
CA ARG A 382 -2.13 20.34 -12.50
C ARG A 382 -0.73 19.94 -12.99
N THR A 383 -0.48 18.63 -13.09
CA THR A 383 0.82 18.06 -13.51
C THR A 383 0.92 17.79 -15.01
N GLY A 384 -0.11 18.17 -15.81
CA GLY A 384 -0.12 17.99 -17.26
C GLY A 384 -0.32 16.53 -17.72
N GLN A 385 -0.78 15.67 -16.82
CA GLN A 385 -1.13 14.29 -17.14
C GLN A 385 -2.50 14.17 -17.82
N SER A 386 -3.33 15.20 -17.75
CA SER A 386 -4.61 15.29 -18.44
C SER A 386 -4.60 16.46 -19.43
N ASP A 387 -5.21 16.23 -20.61
CA ASP A 387 -5.47 17.30 -21.59
C ASP A 387 -6.83 17.99 -21.35
N LEU A 388 -7.60 17.51 -20.38
CA LEU A 388 -8.89 18.07 -19.96
C LEU A 388 -8.70 19.25 -18.98
N SER A 389 -9.69 20.11 -18.90
CA SER A 389 -9.76 21.15 -17.87
C SER A 389 -10.18 20.58 -16.50
N GLU A 390 -9.94 21.34 -15.44
CA GLU A 390 -10.39 20.97 -14.09
C GLU A 390 -11.92 20.78 -14.02
N GLU A 391 -12.70 21.60 -14.73
CA GLU A 391 -14.16 21.48 -14.80
C GLU A 391 -14.59 20.17 -15.48
N GLU A 392 -13.93 19.82 -16.58
CA GLU A 392 -14.22 18.57 -17.31
C GLU A 392 -13.89 17.34 -16.48
N VAL A 393 -12.75 17.30 -15.80
CA VAL A 393 -12.39 16.13 -14.98
C VAL A 393 -13.33 15.98 -13.78
N LEU A 394 -13.78 17.06 -13.16
CA LEU A 394 -14.77 17.03 -12.09
C LEU A 394 -16.14 16.53 -12.59
N HIS A 395 -16.56 17.01 -13.77
CA HIS A 395 -17.76 16.50 -14.40
C HIS A 395 -17.65 14.99 -14.68
N ASN A 396 -16.50 14.54 -15.20
CA ASN A 396 -16.25 13.14 -15.52
C ASN A 396 -16.27 12.24 -14.28
N VAL A 397 -15.76 12.70 -13.12
CA VAL A 397 -15.85 11.93 -11.85
C VAL A 397 -17.29 11.57 -11.52
N ASP A 398 -18.22 12.50 -11.72
CA ASP A 398 -19.63 12.27 -11.43
C ASP A 398 -20.35 11.54 -12.59
N ALA A 399 -20.00 11.84 -13.85
CA ALA A 399 -20.60 11.26 -15.04
C ALA A 399 -20.23 9.78 -15.26
N LEU A 400 -19.05 9.35 -14.82
CA LEU A 400 -18.63 7.95 -14.89
C LEU A 400 -19.32 7.06 -13.86
N LYS A 401 -20.02 7.65 -12.90
CA LYS A 401 -20.69 6.88 -11.85
C LYS A 401 -21.86 6.10 -12.42
N TRP A 402 -21.70 4.78 -12.44
CA TRP A 402 -22.78 3.85 -12.80
C TRP A 402 -23.75 3.68 -11.65
N VAL A 403 -25.03 3.65 -11.97
CA VAL A 403 -26.12 3.37 -11.04
C VAL A 403 -26.82 2.08 -11.48
N PRO A 404 -27.06 1.11 -10.57
CA PRO A 404 -27.70 -0.15 -10.92
C PRO A 404 -29.22 0.07 -11.12
N GLU A 405 -29.60 0.45 -12.33
CA GLU A 405 -31.01 0.63 -12.74
C GLU A 405 -31.34 -0.33 -13.87
N TYR A 406 -32.49 -0.96 -13.79
CA TYR A 406 -33.04 -1.72 -14.91
C TYR A 406 -33.52 -0.74 -15.99
N LYS A 407 -33.05 -0.90 -17.21
CA LYS A 407 -33.46 -0.12 -18.38
C LYS A 407 -34.59 -0.85 -19.13
#